data_fbbe6e5fd1b9c028b559a32b558d2909
#
_entry.id   fbbe6e5fd1b9c028b559a32b558d2909
#
_cell.length_a   1.000
_cell.length_b   1.000
_cell.length_c   1.000
_cell.angle_alpha   90.00
_cell.angle_beta   90.00
_cell.angle_gamma   90.00
#
_symmetry.space_group_name_H-M   'P 1'
#
loop_
_entity.id
_entity.type
_entity.pdbx_description
1 polymer ?
#
loop_
_entity_poly.entity_id
_entity_poly.type
_entity_poly.pdbx_seq_one_letter_code
_entity_poly.pdbx_strand_id
1 'polypeptide(L)'
;MKKWYIVSIFVALLNTAVLAQPADSEINTITDHNGWGWTSIVQTNGIITLATVPDIGARIMQYDLGDQVFFYVNPGEIGKTYIPSQGGFHGFGGYVVWPGPQYSRWGWPPPPVLDYGAYQSEIVQNSADSTSVSVSSEIEQWQAPGLRFQRRMTVYKGTSRVRVDQSVINESLQEQSWSIWDVTQTKANTPRDDFWVYFPINPNSEHGEDGVYFRDNLTSTAWQGEVAPGIYGVVFRPEDKKLFADPDKGWIGYVDEGQSKAYIKTFKIFEGETYPGDSGGGRVQVYLGTSYFEVEVASPIADLAASGGQYSFRQDWYATTMNGPILDVNKAGAIERQLCQNTQTGNIEGTFGVFHIGTAKLMTKDATGSILTVGTTHNITPLEKLEINESLELPAEMASIEIVVYDYAGKEVGSINSVTSEQLTSVEAKTGTLPEDLTLLQNYPNPFNPTTTIQFDLNRSKHVQILIFNTTGQLVRILADNNFSAGEHRILWDGKNRNNFKVPSGIYYCTLKTENYFKTIKLVLLK
;
A
#
# COMPACT_ATOMS: atom_id res chain seq x y z
N MET A 1 29.55 61.77 36.15
CA MET A 1 29.47 60.31 36.02
C MET A 1 28.49 60.00 34.89
N LYS A 2 29.01 59.65 33.72
CA LYS A 2 28.15 59.25 32.53
C LYS A 2 27.97 57.72 32.59
N LYS A 3 26.74 57.24 32.77
CA LYS A 3 26.39 55.82 32.67
C LYS A 3 26.29 55.42 31.21
N TRP A 4 27.13 54.49 30.81
CA TRP A 4 27.03 53.80 29.51
C TRP A 4 26.08 52.61 29.65
N TYR A 5 25.00 52.56 28.87
CA TYR A 5 24.15 51.36 28.71
C TYR A 5 24.71 50.55 27.56
N ILE A 6 25.15 49.33 27.85
CA ILE A 6 25.51 48.34 26.85
C ILE A 6 24.20 47.65 26.40
N VAL A 7 23.75 47.92 25.18
CA VAL A 7 22.66 47.17 24.55
C VAL A 7 23.28 45.95 23.90
N SER A 8 23.06 44.77 24.50
CA SER A 8 23.45 43.51 23.90
C SER A 8 22.39 43.14 22.85
N ILE A 9 22.76 43.26 21.57
CA ILE A 9 21.95 42.74 20.46
C ILE A 9 22.16 41.23 20.40
N PHE A 10 21.17 40.45 20.84
CA PHE A 10 21.12 39.02 20.56
C PHE A 10 20.75 38.85 19.09
N VAL A 11 21.73 38.54 18.25
CA VAL A 11 21.49 38.03 16.90
C VAL A 11 21.09 36.54 17.03
N ALA A 12 19.82 36.26 16.98
CA ALA A 12 19.33 34.88 16.80
C ALA A 12 19.79 34.42 15.42
N LEU A 13 20.81 33.59 15.37
CA LEU A 13 21.13 32.80 14.17
C LEU A 13 19.98 31.84 13.93
N LEU A 14 19.06 32.22 13.04
CA LEU A 14 18.14 31.30 12.43
C LEU A 14 18.96 30.27 11.62
N ASN A 15 19.17 29.10 12.19
CA ASN A 15 19.64 27.93 11.45
C ASN A 15 18.51 27.52 10.46
N THR A 16 18.42 28.18 9.33
CA THR A 16 17.68 27.67 8.20
C THR A 16 18.49 26.49 7.67
N ALA A 17 18.09 25.28 8.05
CA ALA A 17 18.59 24.09 7.38
C ALA A 17 18.24 24.26 5.89
N VAL A 18 19.24 24.51 5.07
CA VAL A 18 19.07 24.56 3.61
C VAL A 18 18.68 23.16 3.17
N LEU A 19 17.46 22.99 2.68
CA LEU A 19 17.05 21.74 2.02
C LEU A 19 18.05 21.41 0.93
N ALA A 20 18.59 20.21 0.94
CA ALA A 20 19.41 19.73 -0.16
C ALA A 20 18.56 19.79 -1.44
N GLN A 21 19.08 20.42 -2.49
CA GLN A 21 18.40 20.46 -3.77
C GLN A 21 18.26 19.02 -4.29
N PRO A 22 17.08 18.60 -4.77
CA PRO A 22 16.92 17.28 -5.35
C PRO A 22 17.77 17.14 -6.62
N ALA A 23 18.22 15.92 -6.91
CA ALA A 23 18.90 15.61 -8.15
C ALA A 23 18.00 15.92 -9.36
N ASP A 24 18.60 16.27 -10.48
CA ASP A 24 17.89 16.46 -11.74
C ASP A 24 17.30 15.14 -12.23
N SER A 25 16.23 15.23 -13.00
CA SER A 25 15.69 14.09 -13.73
C SER A 25 16.59 13.76 -14.92
N GLU A 26 16.91 12.49 -15.09
CA GLU A 26 17.76 11.99 -16.18
C GLU A 26 17.08 10.84 -16.91
N ILE A 27 17.37 10.68 -18.19
CA ILE A 27 16.91 9.57 -19.01
C ILE A 27 18.04 9.08 -19.92
N ASN A 28 18.31 7.78 -19.87
CA ASN A 28 19.38 7.13 -20.60
C ASN A 28 18.91 5.82 -21.23
N THR A 29 19.47 5.48 -22.40
CA THR A 29 19.32 4.15 -22.98
C THR A 29 20.53 3.32 -22.58
N ILE A 30 20.30 2.22 -21.85
CA ILE A 30 21.37 1.38 -21.27
C ILE A 30 21.22 -0.04 -21.80
N THR A 31 22.24 -0.53 -22.48
CA THR A 31 22.32 -1.93 -22.88
C THR A 31 22.70 -2.77 -21.66
N ASP A 32 22.04 -3.91 -21.49
CA ASP A 32 22.27 -4.84 -20.37
C ASP A 32 22.14 -4.19 -18.98
N HIS A 33 21.10 -3.35 -18.82
CA HIS A 33 20.78 -2.76 -17.52
C HIS A 33 20.53 -3.87 -16.48
N ASN A 34 21.15 -3.76 -15.32
CA ASN A 34 21.09 -4.76 -14.23
C ASN A 34 21.51 -6.20 -14.63
N GLY A 35 22.24 -6.38 -15.72
CA GLY A 35 22.62 -7.70 -16.20
C GLY A 35 21.46 -8.47 -16.84
N TRP A 36 20.42 -7.78 -17.29
CA TRP A 36 19.23 -8.42 -17.88
C TRP A 36 19.39 -8.86 -19.35
N GLY A 37 20.45 -8.41 -20.03
CA GLY A 37 20.65 -8.71 -21.46
C GLY A 37 19.71 -7.94 -22.39
N TRP A 38 18.78 -7.12 -21.89
CA TRP A 38 17.91 -6.24 -22.67
C TRP A 38 18.42 -4.80 -22.69
N THR A 39 18.11 -4.10 -23.77
CA THR A 39 18.26 -2.64 -23.80
C THR A 39 17.08 -2.01 -23.07
N SER A 40 17.38 -1.17 -22.09
CA SER A 40 16.38 -0.49 -21.23
C SER A 40 16.47 1.02 -21.41
N ILE A 41 15.32 1.71 -21.38
CA ILE A 41 15.24 3.15 -21.22
C ILE A 41 15.09 3.41 -19.73
N VAL A 42 16.11 3.99 -19.12
CA VAL A 42 16.22 4.20 -17.68
C VAL A 42 16.01 5.69 -17.37
N GLN A 43 15.02 5.98 -16.55
CA GLN A 43 14.71 7.31 -16.02
C GLN A 43 15.02 7.32 -14.53
N THR A 44 15.68 8.36 -14.02
CA THR A 44 15.95 8.54 -12.59
C THR A 44 15.89 10.02 -12.21
N ASN A 45 15.68 10.30 -10.93
CA ASN A 45 15.70 11.64 -10.33
C ASN A 45 16.43 11.65 -8.98
N GLY A 46 17.25 10.62 -8.71
CA GLY A 46 17.96 10.46 -7.45
C GLY A 46 17.13 9.91 -6.29
N ILE A 47 15.79 9.80 -6.45
CA ILE A 47 14.87 9.20 -5.46
C ILE A 47 14.42 7.84 -5.95
N ILE A 48 13.99 7.78 -7.22
CA ILE A 48 13.48 6.59 -7.89
C ILE A 48 14.29 6.26 -9.14
N THR A 49 14.23 4.99 -9.54
CA THR A 49 14.67 4.50 -10.85
C THR A 49 13.53 3.77 -11.52
N LEU A 50 13.23 4.14 -12.78
CA LEU A 50 12.25 3.49 -13.64
C LEU A 50 12.96 2.95 -14.88
N ALA A 51 12.83 1.64 -15.17
CA ALA A 51 13.41 1.04 -16.36
C ALA A 51 12.34 0.39 -17.23
N THR A 52 12.23 0.86 -18.46
CA THR A 52 11.32 0.34 -19.50
C THR A 52 12.11 -0.44 -20.53
N VAL A 53 11.65 -1.65 -20.88
CA VAL A 53 12.28 -2.55 -21.87
C VAL A 53 11.38 -2.64 -23.11
N PRO A 54 11.67 -1.91 -24.19
CA PRO A 54 10.84 -1.88 -25.40
C PRO A 54 10.67 -3.25 -26.07
N ASP A 55 11.69 -4.09 -26.05
CA ASP A 55 11.74 -5.35 -26.80
C ASP A 55 10.79 -6.45 -26.28
N ILE A 56 10.19 -6.27 -25.11
CA ILE A 56 9.31 -7.24 -24.45
C ILE A 56 7.97 -6.61 -24.01
N GLY A 57 7.23 -6.01 -24.93
CA GLY A 57 5.94 -5.36 -24.64
C GLY A 57 6.09 -3.99 -23.97
N ALA A 58 7.24 -3.35 -24.10
CA ALA A 58 7.62 -2.15 -23.35
C ALA A 58 7.31 -2.29 -21.85
N ARG A 59 7.60 -3.46 -21.28
CA ARG A 59 7.41 -3.71 -19.85
C ARG A 59 8.24 -2.73 -19.03
N ILE A 60 7.66 -2.24 -17.93
CA ILE A 60 8.45 -1.55 -16.91
C ILE A 60 8.97 -2.63 -15.98
N MET A 61 10.28 -2.90 -16.06
CA MET A 61 10.91 -4.00 -15.30
C MET A 61 11.48 -3.54 -13.96
N GLN A 62 11.57 -2.21 -13.75
CA GLN A 62 12.07 -1.61 -12.53
C GLN A 62 11.28 -0.35 -12.19
N TYR A 63 10.86 -0.26 -10.95
CA TYR A 63 10.46 0.95 -10.25
C TYR A 63 10.95 0.77 -8.82
N ASP A 64 11.99 1.53 -8.45
CA ASP A 64 12.67 1.41 -7.17
C ASP A 64 12.59 2.71 -6.40
N LEU A 65 12.68 2.63 -5.07
CA LEU A 65 12.85 3.76 -4.16
C LEU A 65 14.20 3.59 -3.44
N GLY A 66 15.19 4.41 -3.79
CA GLY A 66 16.57 4.18 -3.35
C GLY A 66 17.04 2.78 -3.78
N ASP A 67 17.43 1.96 -2.81
CA ASP A 67 17.89 0.58 -3.06
C ASP A 67 16.76 -0.46 -3.04
N GLN A 68 15.52 -0.06 -2.74
CA GLN A 68 14.38 -0.97 -2.65
C GLN A 68 13.78 -1.29 -4.01
N VAL A 69 13.82 -2.56 -4.39
CA VAL A 69 13.24 -3.09 -5.63
C VAL A 69 11.81 -3.57 -5.38
N PHE A 70 10.83 -2.97 -6.04
CA PHE A 70 9.42 -3.37 -5.90
C PHE A 70 8.99 -4.47 -6.87
N PHE A 71 9.51 -4.46 -8.09
CA PHE A 71 8.99 -5.33 -9.14
C PHE A 71 9.69 -6.68 -9.17
N TYR A 72 8.91 -7.72 -9.39
CA TYR A 72 9.41 -9.06 -9.67
C TYR A 72 9.94 -9.12 -11.10
N VAL A 73 11.14 -9.66 -11.26
CA VAL A 73 11.74 -10.01 -12.55
C VAL A 73 11.93 -11.52 -12.57
N ASN A 74 11.36 -12.19 -13.56
CA ASN A 74 11.50 -13.64 -13.67
C ASN A 74 12.91 -14.02 -14.14
N PRO A 75 13.73 -14.68 -13.30
CA PRO A 75 15.09 -15.06 -13.68
C PRO A 75 15.14 -16.01 -14.89
N GLY A 76 14.07 -16.79 -15.10
CA GLY A 76 13.96 -17.72 -16.21
C GLY A 76 13.76 -17.06 -17.58
N GLU A 77 13.37 -15.78 -17.59
CA GLU A 77 13.07 -15.04 -18.84
C GLU A 77 14.11 -13.95 -19.16
N ILE A 78 15.07 -13.72 -18.30
CA ILE A 78 16.12 -12.70 -18.50
C ILE A 78 16.82 -12.89 -19.85
N GLY A 79 16.94 -11.80 -20.64
CA GLY A 79 17.59 -11.73 -21.94
C GLY A 79 16.84 -12.36 -23.10
N LYS A 80 15.67 -12.97 -22.87
CA LYS A 80 14.88 -13.58 -23.92
C LYS A 80 13.95 -12.59 -24.60
N THR A 81 13.69 -12.84 -25.88
CA THR A 81 12.66 -12.19 -26.69
C THR A 81 11.93 -13.25 -27.49
N TYR A 82 10.69 -12.98 -27.86
CA TYR A 82 9.84 -13.95 -28.56
C TYR A 82 9.13 -13.30 -29.75
N ILE A 83 8.82 -14.12 -30.75
CA ILE A 83 8.12 -13.66 -31.95
C ILE A 83 6.61 -13.81 -31.72
N PRO A 84 5.81 -12.73 -31.77
CA PRO A 84 4.37 -12.75 -31.47
C PRO A 84 3.59 -13.81 -32.27
N SER A 85 3.93 -14.06 -33.53
CA SER A 85 3.25 -15.06 -34.37
C SER A 85 3.38 -16.51 -33.87
N GLN A 86 4.29 -16.79 -32.95
CA GLN A 86 4.42 -18.11 -32.33
C GLN A 86 3.43 -18.32 -31.19
N GLY A 87 2.83 -17.24 -30.68
CA GLY A 87 1.91 -17.28 -29.53
C GLY A 87 2.60 -17.73 -28.24
N GLY A 88 1.80 -18.07 -27.25
CA GLY A 88 2.28 -18.53 -25.94
C GLY A 88 2.24 -17.43 -24.87
N PHE A 89 2.51 -17.82 -23.63
CA PHE A 89 2.66 -16.92 -22.49
C PHE A 89 4.08 -16.91 -22.00
N HIS A 90 4.61 -15.71 -21.77
CA HIS A 90 5.96 -15.48 -21.27
C HIS A 90 5.92 -14.57 -20.04
N GLY A 91 6.09 -15.17 -18.87
CA GLY A 91 5.96 -14.48 -17.59
C GLY A 91 7.24 -13.72 -17.22
N PHE A 92 7.55 -12.63 -17.91
CA PHE A 92 8.76 -11.82 -17.67
C PHE A 92 8.84 -11.18 -16.29
N GLY A 93 7.68 -10.85 -15.70
CA GLY A 93 7.59 -9.99 -14.53
C GLY A 93 7.32 -8.54 -14.88
N GLY A 94 7.55 -7.64 -13.93
CA GLY A 94 7.37 -6.20 -14.11
C GLY A 94 5.91 -5.77 -14.29
N TYR A 95 5.75 -4.67 -15.00
CA TYR A 95 4.44 -4.09 -15.32
C TYR A 95 4.11 -4.24 -16.80
N VAL A 96 2.88 -4.65 -17.09
CA VAL A 96 2.35 -4.81 -18.45
C VAL A 96 0.91 -4.32 -18.51
N VAL A 97 0.42 -4.06 -19.73
CA VAL A 97 -0.98 -3.66 -19.99
C VAL A 97 -1.60 -4.64 -20.96
N TRP A 98 -2.79 -5.12 -20.62
CA TRP A 98 -3.62 -5.97 -21.45
C TRP A 98 -4.97 -5.33 -21.75
N PRO A 99 -5.64 -5.72 -22.85
CA PRO A 99 -7.00 -5.26 -23.11
C PRO A 99 -7.99 -6.05 -22.26
N GLY A 100 -8.89 -5.38 -21.54
CA GLY A 100 -10.02 -6.00 -20.87
C GLY A 100 -11.32 -5.83 -21.68
N PRO A 101 -12.31 -6.74 -21.50
CA PRO A 101 -12.34 -7.91 -20.65
C PRO A 101 -11.60 -9.11 -21.25
N GLN A 102 -11.07 -10.00 -20.41
CA GLN A 102 -10.25 -11.15 -20.81
C GLN A 102 -11.08 -12.28 -21.38
N TYR A 103 -11.90 -12.93 -20.53
CA TYR A 103 -12.51 -14.22 -20.84
C TYR A 103 -13.58 -14.15 -21.93
N SER A 104 -14.31 -13.05 -21.99
CA SER A 104 -15.33 -12.85 -23.01
C SER A 104 -14.77 -12.46 -24.39
N ARG A 105 -13.47 -12.10 -24.48
CA ARG A 105 -12.87 -11.57 -25.70
C ARG A 105 -11.74 -12.42 -26.25
N TRP A 106 -10.70 -12.72 -25.47
CA TRP A 106 -9.49 -13.37 -25.97
C TRP A 106 -9.03 -14.60 -25.16
N GLY A 107 -9.54 -14.81 -23.94
CA GLY A 107 -9.22 -15.99 -23.12
C GLY A 107 -7.78 -15.98 -22.57
N TRP A 108 -7.04 -17.03 -22.84
CA TRP A 108 -5.64 -17.18 -22.44
C TRP A 108 -4.85 -17.89 -23.55
N PRO A 109 -3.60 -17.53 -23.83
CA PRO A 109 -2.77 -16.48 -23.22
C PRO A 109 -3.14 -15.05 -23.69
N PRO A 110 -2.49 -13.98 -23.15
CA PRO A 110 -2.71 -12.60 -23.58
C PRO A 110 -2.36 -12.36 -25.05
N PRO A 111 -2.94 -11.30 -25.69
CA PRO A 111 -2.62 -10.93 -27.07
C PRO A 111 -1.12 -10.68 -27.25
N PRO A 112 -0.41 -11.47 -28.08
CA PRO A 112 1.04 -11.56 -28.07
C PRO A 112 1.77 -10.29 -28.50
N VAL A 113 1.21 -9.51 -29.44
CA VAL A 113 1.82 -8.24 -29.84
C VAL A 113 1.77 -7.23 -28.69
N LEU A 114 0.65 -7.21 -27.94
CA LEU A 114 0.43 -6.29 -26.84
C LEU A 114 1.16 -6.73 -25.56
N ASP A 115 1.34 -8.03 -25.34
CA ASP A 115 1.98 -8.58 -24.15
C ASP A 115 3.52 -8.53 -24.22
N TYR A 116 4.11 -9.03 -25.31
CA TYR A 116 5.55 -9.20 -25.41
C TYR A 116 6.16 -8.83 -26.77
N GLY A 117 5.37 -8.39 -27.74
CA GLY A 117 5.91 -7.86 -28.99
C GLY A 117 6.81 -6.64 -28.75
N ALA A 118 7.77 -6.39 -29.62
CA ALA A 118 8.60 -5.20 -29.51
C ALA A 118 7.77 -3.93 -29.76
N TYR A 119 7.96 -2.92 -28.92
CA TYR A 119 7.32 -1.61 -29.04
C TYR A 119 8.31 -0.58 -29.59
N GLN A 120 7.81 0.34 -30.40
CA GLN A 120 8.55 1.54 -30.74
C GLN A 120 8.63 2.44 -29.52
N SER A 121 9.77 3.12 -29.34
CA SER A 121 9.99 4.00 -28.20
C SER A 121 10.60 5.33 -28.63
N GLU A 122 10.18 6.42 -27.96
CA GLU A 122 10.66 7.77 -28.22
C GLU A 122 10.84 8.51 -26.89
N ILE A 123 12.00 9.16 -26.71
CA ILE A 123 12.21 10.10 -25.61
C ILE A 123 11.55 11.42 -26.01
N VAL A 124 10.37 11.72 -25.43
CA VAL A 124 9.56 12.89 -25.77
C VAL A 124 9.83 14.10 -24.90
N GLN A 125 10.52 13.91 -23.77
CA GLN A 125 10.98 14.98 -22.89
C GLN A 125 12.27 14.57 -22.17
N ASN A 126 13.24 15.47 -22.15
CA ASN A 126 14.49 15.33 -21.41
C ASN A 126 14.89 16.71 -20.86
N SER A 127 14.54 16.98 -19.61
CA SER A 127 14.90 18.21 -18.90
C SER A 127 15.25 17.88 -17.44
N ALA A 128 15.93 18.82 -16.78
CA ALA A 128 16.27 18.70 -15.36
C ALA A 128 15.02 18.48 -14.46
N ASP A 129 13.88 19.08 -14.85
CA ASP A 129 12.64 19.01 -14.05
C ASP A 129 11.82 17.74 -14.29
N SER A 130 11.95 17.14 -15.49
CA SER A 130 11.23 15.91 -15.83
C SER A 130 11.75 15.24 -17.10
N THR A 131 11.57 13.92 -17.13
CA THR A 131 11.84 13.10 -18.31
C THR A 131 10.60 12.31 -18.70
N SER A 132 10.38 12.10 -20.00
CA SER A 132 9.27 11.29 -20.51
C SER A 132 9.70 10.40 -21.64
N VAL A 133 9.26 9.14 -21.60
CA VAL A 133 9.32 8.19 -22.71
C VAL A 133 7.92 7.83 -23.17
N SER A 134 7.69 7.81 -24.48
CA SER A 134 6.49 7.29 -25.12
C SER A 134 6.82 5.96 -25.78
N VAL A 135 5.94 4.97 -25.62
CA VAL A 135 6.07 3.65 -26.24
C VAL A 135 4.77 3.28 -26.95
N SER A 136 4.88 2.61 -28.11
CA SER A 136 3.72 2.22 -28.92
C SER A 136 3.90 0.81 -29.46
N SER A 137 2.91 -0.06 -29.29
CA SER A 137 2.91 -1.39 -29.90
C SER A 137 2.70 -1.33 -31.39
N GLU A 138 3.03 -2.40 -32.10
CA GLU A 138 2.42 -2.70 -33.38
C GLU A 138 0.94 -3.03 -33.19
N ILE A 139 0.19 -3.14 -34.31
CA ILE A 139 -1.24 -3.48 -34.28
C ILE A 139 -1.38 -5.00 -34.03
N GLU A 140 -2.17 -5.38 -33.03
CA GLU A 140 -2.51 -6.77 -32.74
C GLU A 140 -3.30 -7.40 -33.88
N GLN A 141 -2.91 -8.62 -34.27
CA GLN A 141 -3.46 -9.29 -35.45
C GLN A 141 -4.36 -10.50 -35.10
N TRP A 142 -4.23 -11.08 -33.92
CA TRP A 142 -4.80 -12.40 -33.63
C TRP A 142 -5.92 -12.39 -32.59
N GLN A 143 -5.60 -12.06 -31.34
CA GLN A 143 -6.55 -12.23 -30.23
C GLN A 143 -7.37 -10.97 -29.94
N ALA A 144 -6.84 -9.79 -30.25
CA ALA A 144 -7.54 -8.51 -30.17
C ALA A 144 -7.26 -7.69 -31.45
N PRO A 145 -7.68 -8.19 -32.63
CA PRO A 145 -7.27 -7.66 -33.91
C PRO A 145 -7.66 -6.20 -34.08
N GLY A 146 -6.70 -5.40 -34.56
CA GLY A 146 -6.86 -3.98 -34.77
C GLY A 146 -6.54 -3.13 -33.54
N LEU A 147 -6.22 -3.69 -32.37
CA LEU A 147 -5.82 -2.90 -31.23
C LEU A 147 -4.34 -2.55 -31.24
N ARG A 148 -4.04 -1.36 -30.75
CA ARG A 148 -2.71 -0.85 -30.45
C ARG A 148 -2.71 -0.18 -29.09
N PHE A 149 -1.66 -0.40 -28.29
CA PHE A 149 -1.42 0.34 -27.07
C PHE A 149 -0.36 1.42 -27.27
N GLN A 150 -0.59 2.55 -26.59
CA GLN A 150 0.40 3.60 -26.41
C GLN A 150 0.49 3.94 -24.93
N ARG A 151 1.72 4.10 -24.42
CA ARG A 151 1.96 4.53 -23.03
C ARG A 151 3.00 5.64 -22.99
N ARG A 152 2.81 6.58 -22.04
CA ARG A 152 3.81 7.60 -21.73
C ARG A 152 4.11 7.55 -20.26
N MET A 153 5.37 7.35 -19.91
CA MET A 153 5.88 7.37 -18.54
C MET A 153 6.64 8.66 -18.31
N THR A 154 6.26 9.42 -17.28
CA THR A 154 6.92 10.70 -16.93
C THR A 154 7.40 10.64 -15.49
N VAL A 155 8.71 10.87 -15.30
CA VAL A 155 9.39 11.01 -14.01
C VAL A 155 9.64 12.50 -13.74
N TYR A 156 9.45 12.95 -12.51
CA TYR A 156 9.57 14.36 -12.11
C TYR A 156 10.63 14.54 -11.04
N LYS A 157 11.33 15.68 -11.07
CA LYS A 157 12.31 16.08 -10.06
C LYS A 157 11.66 16.24 -8.69
N GLY A 158 12.37 15.81 -7.65
CA GLY A 158 12.01 16.06 -6.26
C GLY A 158 10.78 15.30 -5.74
N THR A 159 10.35 14.25 -6.44
CA THR A 159 9.20 13.43 -6.03
C THR A 159 9.40 11.98 -6.46
N SER A 160 8.81 11.05 -5.73
CA SER A 160 8.75 9.64 -6.15
C SER A 160 7.69 9.37 -7.24
N ARG A 161 6.93 10.39 -7.63
CA ARG A 161 5.83 10.27 -8.59
C ARG A 161 6.30 9.85 -9.97
N VAL A 162 5.63 8.84 -10.52
CA VAL A 162 5.65 8.50 -11.95
C VAL A 162 4.23 8.65 -12.49
N ARG A 163 4.05 9.48 -13.51
CA ARG A 163 2.79 9.52 -14.27
C ARG A 163 2.84 8.49 -15.38
N VAL A 164 1.81 7.66 -15.45
CA VAL A 164 1.62 6.68 -16.51
C VAL A 164 0.32 7.01 -17.24
N ASP A 165 0.45 7.60 -18.43
CA ASP A 165 -0.65 7.81 -19.35
C ASP A 165 -0.72 6.60 -20.29
N GLN A 166 -1.87 5.94 -20.35
CA GLN A 166 -2.11 4.72 -21.12
C GLN A 166 -3.23 4.98 -22.12
N SER A 167 -3.09 4.47 -23.33
CA SER A 167 -4.12 4.60 -24.36
C SER A 167 -4.29 3.28 -25.10
N VAL A 168 -5.55 2.90 -25.33
CA VAL A 168 -5.95 1.86 -26.28
C VAL A 168 -6.53 2.51 -27.52
N ILE A 169 -6.09 2.07 -28.69
CA ILE A 169 -6.45 2.65 -29.99
C ILE A 169 -7.01 1.53 -30.86
N ASN A 170 -8.15 1.78 -31.47
CA ASN A 170 -8.81 0.87 -32.42
C ASN A 170 -8.45 1.27 -33.86
N GLU A 171 -7.52 0.57 -34.47
CA GLU A 171 -7.11 0.75 -35.87
C GLU A 171 -7.94 -0.12 -36.84
N SER A 172 -8.92 -0.90 -36.34
CA SER A 172 -9.79 -1.74 -37.18
C SER A 172 -10.86 -0.89 -37.89
N LEU A 173 -11.52 -1.51 -38.88
CA LEU A 173 -12.63 -0.88 -39.63
C LEU A 173 -13.99 -1.00 -38.93
N GLN A 174 -14.04 -1.51 -37.71
CA GLN A 174 -15.26 -1.70 -36.94
C GLN A 174 -15.11 -1.05 -35.56
N GLU A 175 -16.23 -0.57 -35.02
CA GLU A 175 -16.28 -0.12 -33.64
C GLU A 175 -16.00 -1.31 -32.69
N GLN A 176 -15.24 -1.06 -31.62
CA GLN A 176 -14.87 -2.04 -30.61
C GLN A 176 -15.00 -1.45 -29.21
N SER A 177 -15.26 -2.27 -28.19
CA SER A 177 -15.35 -1.82 -26.79
C SER A 177 -14.28 -2.52 -25.98
N TRP A 178 -13.40 -1.75 -25.34
CA TRP A 178 -12.27 -2.26 -24.59
C TRP A 178 -12.00 -1.44 -23.32
N SER A 179 -11.45 -2.09 -22.31
CA SER A 179 -10.82 -1.43 -21.15
C SER A 179 -9.31 -1.57 -21.19
N ILE A 180 -8.64 -0.74 -20.44
CA ILE A 180 -7.21 -0.85 -20.15
C ILE A 180 -7.08 -1.57 -18.82
N TRP A 181 -6.42 -2.72 -18.82
CA TRP A 181 -6.16 -3.52 -17.64
C TRP A 181 -4.66 -3.63 -17.43
N ASP A 182 -4.15 -3.00 -16.39
CA ASP A 182 -2.74 -3.08 -16.05
C ASP A 182 -2.46 -4.15 -15.01
N VAL A 183 -1.32 -4.80 -15.15
CA VAL A 183 -0.84 -5.85 -14.27
C VAL A 183 0.57 -5.51 -13.81
N THR A 184 0.77 -5.34 -12.50
CA THR A 184 2.10 -5.16 -11.92
C THR A 184 2.46 -6.32 -11.04
N GLN A 185 3.50 -7.06 -11.40
CA GLN A 185 4.05 -8.13 -10.58
C GLN A 185 5.03 -7.55 -9.56
N THR A 186 4.59 -7.42 -8.30
CA THR A 186 5.43 -6.96 -7.20
C THR A 186 6.10 -8.14 -6.51
N LYS A 187 7.34 -7.92 -6.04
CA LYS A 187 8.17 -8.94 -5.44
C LYS A 187 7.58 -9.46 -4.12
N ALA A 188 7.41 -10.78 -4.01
CA ALA A 188 6.97 -11.44 -2.78
C ALA A 188 7.59 -12.84 -2.75
N ASN A 189 8.79 -12.97 -2.21
CA ASN A 189 9.67 -14.11 -2.47
C ASN A 189 9.78 -15.13 -1.33
N THR A 190 8.95 -15.05 -0.29
CA THR A 190 8.86 -16.08 0.77
C THR A 190 7.56 -15.91 1.52
N PRO A 191 7.01 -16.97 2.16
CA PRO A 191 5.88 -16.84 3.07
C PRO A 191 6.33 -16.11 4.35
N ARG A 192 6.49 -14.80 4.23
CA ARG A 192 6.58 -13.89 5.37
C ARG A 192 5.28 -13.14 5.44
N ASP A 193 4.84 -12.81 6.62
CA ASP A 193 3.71 -11.92 6.85
C ASP A 193 4.07 -10.44 6.60
N ASP A 194 5.16 -10.19 5.86
CA ASP A 194 5.74 -8.87 5.62
C ASP A 194 5.26 -8.22 4.31
N PHE A 195 4.66 -9.00 3.39
CA PHE A 195 4.20 -8.47 2.10
C PHE A 195 2.69 -8.32 2.09
N TRP A 196 2.23 -7.10 1.90
CA TRP A 196 0.82 -6.75 1.96
C TRP A 196 0.36 -5.97 0.74
N VAL A 197 -0.93 -6.12 0.43
CA VAL A 197 -1.67 -5.22 -0.48
C VAL A 197 -2.86 -4.67 0.27
N TYR A 198 -3.06 -3.35 0.17
CA TYR A 198 -4.16 -2.63 0.79
C TYR A 198 -4.94 -1.85 -0.27
N PHE A 199 -6.26 -1.77 -0.08
CA PHE A 199 -7.16 -0.93 -0.89
C PHE A 199 -8.40 -0.54 -0.08
N PRO A 200 -9.11 0.55 -0.44
CA PRO A 200 -10.34 0.96 0.23
C PRO A 200 -11.47 -0.04 0.04
N ILE A 201 -12.31 -0.22 1.06
CA ILE A 201 -13.58 -0.94 0.96
C ILE A 201 -14.64 0.05 0.45
N ASN A 202 -15.43 -0.38 -0.52
CA ASN A 202 -16.62 0.34 -0.95
C ASN A 202 -17.82 -0.06 -0.08
N PRO A 203 -18.34 0.80 0.78
CA PRO A 203 -19.48 0.46 1.63
C PRO A 203 -20.79 0.25 0.87
N ASN A 204 -20.83 0.63 -0.43
CA ASN A 204 -21.97 0.45 -1.33
C ASN A 204 -21.68 -0.59 -2.42
N SER A 205 -20.73 -1.48 -2.20
CA SER A 205 -20.36 -2.52 -3.15
C SER A 205 -21.50 -3.51 -3.39
N GLU A 206 -21.64 -3.97 -4.65
CA GLU A 206 -22.54 -5.08 -5.00
C GLU A 206 -21.93 -6.46 -4.68
N HIS A 207 -20.65 -6.52 -4.25
CA HIS A 207 -19.91 -7.75 -3.97
C HIS A 207 -19.97 -8.21 -2.51
N GLY A 208 -20.85 -7.62 -1.69
CA GLY A 208 -21.00 -7.92 -0.27
C GLY A 208 -20.35 -6.89 0.66
N GLU A 209 -20.41 -7.14 1.97
CA GLU A 209 -19.97 -6.19 3.00
C GLU A 209 -18.49 -5.79 2.90
N ASP A 210 -17.63 -6.72 2.46
CA ASP A 210 -16.18 -6.48 2.31
C ASP A 210 -15.82 -5.83 0.97
N GLY A 211 -16.77 -5.66 0.04
CA GLY A 211 -16.53 -5.05 -1.28
C GLY A 211 -15.65 -5.89 -2.21
N VAL A 212 -15.56 -7.21 -2.00
CA VAL A 212 -14.69 -8.11 -2.75
C VAL A 212 -15.42 -9.30 -3.35
N TYR A 213 -14.87 -9.78 -4.47
CA TYR A 213 -15.30 -11.00 -5.15
C TYR A 213 -14.09 -11.90 -5.39
N PHE A 214 -14.27 -13.22 -5.23
CA PHE A 214 -13.19 -14.19 -5.37
C PHE A 214 -13.39 -15.05 -6.61
N ARG A 215 -12.33 -15.25 -7.40
CA ARG A 215 -12.33 -16.26 -8.46
C ARG A 215 -12.56 -17.63 -7.83
N ASP A 216 -13.52 -18.37 -8.38
CA ASP A 216 -13.86 -19.74 -7.99
C ASP A 216 -14.37 -19.91 -6.54
N ASN A 217 -14.80 -18.84 -5.87
CA ASN A 217 -15.28 -18.83 -4.47
C ASN A 217 -14.31 -19.51 -3.48
N LEU A 218 -13.02 -19.45 -3.75
CA LEU A 218 -12.01 -20.11 -2.94
C LEU A 218 -11.65 -19.29 -1.71
N THR A 219 -11.68 -19.91 -0.54
CA THR A 219 -11.14 -19.35 0.69
C THR A 219 -9.60 -19.35 0.65
N SER A 220 -8.98 -18.36 1.26
CA SER A 220 -7.53 -18.25 1.43
C SER A 220 -7.18 -17.62 2.76
N THR A 221 -6.07 -18.02 3.36
CA THR A 221 -5.49 -17.33 4.51
C THR A 221 -4.80 -16.01 4.12
N ALA A 222 -4.69 -15.71 2.83
CA ALA A 222 -4.23 -14.41 2.33
C ALA A 222 -5.26 -13.29 2.51
N TRP A 223 -6.55 -13.63 2.50
CA TRP A 223 -7.66 -12.68 2.59
C TRP A 223 -7.89 -12.28 4.04
N GLN A 224 -7.45 -11.10 4.46
CA GLN A 224 -7.52 -10.66 5.86
C GLN A 224 -8.80 -9.89 6.20
N GLY A 225 -9.58 -9.49 5.17
CA GLY A 225 -10.78 -8.68 5.37
C GLY A 225 -10.45 -7.23 5.73
N GLU A 226 -11.34 -6.58 6.46
CA GLU A 226 -11.13 -5.22 6.96
C GLU A 226 -10.04 -5.23 8.05
N VAL A 227 -8.87 -4.67 7.74
CA VAL A 227 -7.70 -4.61 8.65
C VAL A 227 -7.60 -3.26 9.39
N ALA A 228 -8.26 -2.25 8.86
CA ALA A 228 -8.48 -0.94 9.49
C ALA A 228 -9.81 -0.39 8.96
N PRO A 229 -10.47 0.58 9.62
CA PRO A 229 -11.76 1.09 9.20
C PRO A 229 -11.79 1.49 7.72
N GLY A 230 -12.60 0.79 6.92
CA GLY A 230 -12.74 0.99 5.48
C GLY A 230 -11.56 0.53 4.62
N ILE A 231 -10.64 -0.29 5.15
CA ILE A 231 -9.44 -0.75 4.43
C ILE A 231 -9.40 -2.28 4.41
N TYR A 232 -9.38 -2.85 3.23
CA TYR A 232 -9.15 -4.29 3.02
C TYR A 232 -7.65 -4.58 2.94
N GLY A 233 -7.23 -5.68 3.59
CA GLY A 233 -5.86 -6.18 3.58
C GLY A 233 -5.73 -7.55 2.95
N VAL A 234 -4.67 -7.74 2.16
CA VAL A 234 -4.25 -9.02 1.60
C VAL A 234 -2.81 -9.26 1.97
N VAL A 235 -2.53 -10.34 2.70
CA VAL A 235 -1.16 -10.78 3.01
C VAL A 235 -0.69 -11.80 1.99
N PHE A 236 0.58 -11.77 1.61
CA PHE A 236 1.10 -12.71 0.60
C PHE A 236 1.02 -14.17 1.07
N ARG A 237 0.43 -15.02 0.22
CA ARG A 237 0.52 -16.49 0.30
C ARG A 237 0.78 -17.01 -1.11
N PRO A 238 1.72 -17.96 -1.29
CA PRO A 238 2.06 -18.51 -2.61
C PRO A 238 0.96 -19.46 -3.08
N GLU A 239 -0.16 -18.92 -3.50
CA GLU A 239 -1.36 -19.62 -3.94
C GLU A 239 -1.74 -19.12 -5.34
N ASP A 240 -2.32 -19.96 -6.20
CA ASP A 240 -2.91 -19.51 -7.46
C ASP A 240 -4.34 -19.04 -7.22
N LYS A 241 -4.51 -17.84 -6.67
CA LYS A 241 -5.80 -17.26 -6.32
C LYS A 241 -5.91 -15.80 -6.70
N LYS A 242 -7.12 -15.36 -7.00
CA LYS A 242 -7.41 -14.00 -7.42
C LYS A 242 -8.62 -13.43 -6.70
N LEU A 243 -8.47 -12.19 -6.29
CA LEU A 243 -9.50 -11.34 -5.69
C LEU A 243 -9.76 -10.16 -6.62
N PHE A 244 -11.03 -9.74 -6.69
CA PHE A 244 -11.50 -8.55 -7.40
C PHE A 244 -12.20 -7.63 -6.40
N ALA A 245 -12.07 -6.32 -6.56
CA ALA A 245 -12.74 -5.33 -5.71
C ALA A 245 -13.14 -4.09 -6.51
N ASP A 246 -14.15 -3.40 -6.00
CA ASP A 246 -14.68 -2.16 -6.55
C ASP A 246 -14.53 -0.96 -5.57
N PRO A 247 -13.31 -0.63 -5.12
CA PRO A 247 -13.08 0.41 -4.12
C PRO A 247 -13.77 1.72 -4.49
N ASP A 248 -14.23 2.47 -3.46
CA ASP A 248 -14.85 3.79 -3.63
C ASP A 248 -13.82 4.93 -3.79
N LYS A 249 -12.54 4.65 -3.43
CA LYS A 249 -11.42 5.57 -3.63
C LYS A 249 -10.40 4.95 -4.59
N GLY A 250 -9.86 5.77 -5.47
CA GLY A 250 -8.98 5.34 -6.56
C GLY A 250 -7.54 5.13 -6.13
N TRP A 251 -7.26 4.16 -5.25
CA TRP A 251 -5.90 3.74 -4.94
C TRP A 251 -5.80 2.26 -4.56
N ILE A 252 -4.64 1.70 -4.79
CA ILE A 252 -4.20 0.38 -4.31
C ILE A 252 -2.70 0.47 -3.98
N GLY A 253 -2.28 -0.10 -2.85
CA GLY A 253 -0.90 -0.04 -2.38
C GLY A 253 -0.33 -1.40 -1.99
N TYR A 254 0.90 -1.66 -2.43
CA TYR A 254 1.74 -2.76 -1.97
C TYR A 254 2.71 -2.25 -0.91
N VAL A 255 2.92 -3.00 0.17
CA VAL A 255 3.85 -2.71 1.26
C VAL A 255 4.76 -3.90 1.52
N ASP A 256 6.06 -3.66 1.53
CA ASP A 256 7.08 -4.55 2.11
C ASP A 256 7.38 -4.03 3.53
N GLU A 257 6.74 -4.61 4.54
CA GLU A 257 6.92 -4.21 5.94
C GLU A 257 8.31 -4.54 6.47
N GLY A 258 8.94 -5.57 5.95
CA GLY A 258 10.31 -5.93 6.31
C GLY A 258 11.34 -4.88 5.91
N GLN A 259 11.03 -4.06 4.91
CA GLN A 259 11.84 -2.93 4.45
C GLN A 259 11.20 -1.58 4.77
N SER A 260 9.99 -1.56 5.32
CA SER A 260 9.19 -0.34 5.54
C SER A 260 9.05 0.49 4.26
N LYS A 261 8.71 -0.14 3.13
CA LYS A 261 8.60 0.51 1.82
C LYS A 261 7.27 0.18 1.16
N ALA A 262 6.67 1.19 0.55
CA ALA A 262 5.40 1.06 -0.15
C ALA A 262 5.50 1.51 -1.61
N TYR A 263 4.80 0.78 -2.49
CA TYR A 263 4.46 1.15 -3.86
C TYR A 263 2.96 1.34 -3.97
N ILE A 264 2.52 2.49 -4.46
CA ILE A 264 1.11 2.89 -4.46
C ILE A 264 0.74 3.37 -5.86
N LYS A 265 -0.38 2.86 -6.39
CA LYS A 265 -1.04 3.38 -7.60
C LYS A 265 -2.24 4.23 -7.18
N THR A 266 -2.38 5.40 -7.80
CA THR A 266 -3.59 6.23 -7.71
C THR A 266 -4.19 6.41 -9.08
N PHE A 267 -5.52 6.40 -9.16
CA PHE A 267 -6.27 6.49 -10.42
C PHE A 267 -7.64 7.13 -10.19
N LYS A 268 -8.26 7.57 -11.26
CA LYS A 268 -9.62 8.12 -11.19
C LYS A 268 -10.65 6.98 -11.22
N ILE A 269 -11.63 7.03 -10.32
CA ILE A 269 -12.84 6.23 -10.38
C ILE A 269 -13.87 6.98 -11.25
N PHE A 270 -14.56 6.25 -12.10
CA PHE A 270 -15.62 6.74 -12.95
C PHE A 270 -16.92 6.10 -12.49
N GLU A 271 -17.68 6.86 -11.70
CA GLU A 271 -18.96 6.39 -11.16
C GLU A 271 -19.98 6.19 -12.28
N GLY A 272 -20.75 5.10 -12.18
CA GLY A 272 -21.79 4.74 -13.17
C GLY A 272 -21.26 4.14 -14.47
N GLU A 273 -19.94 4.05 -14.67
CA GLU A 273 -19.35 3.39 -15.82
C GLU A 273 -19.24 1.87 -15.62
N THR A 274 -19.25 1.13 -16.73
CA THR A 274 -19.13 -0.33 -16.71
C THR A 274 -17.66 -0.75 -16.70
N TYR A 275 -17.27 -1.53 -15.71
CA TYR A 275 -15.97 -2.16 -15.64
C TYR A 275 -15.98 -3.59 -16.20
N PRO A 276 -14.80 -4.22 -16.51
CA PRO A 276 -14.75 -5.55 -17.11
C PRO A 276 -15.49 -6.61 -16.29
N GLY A 277 -16.62 -7.11 -16.80
CA GLY A 277 -17.53 -8.02 -16.10
C GLY A 277 -17.03 -9.45 -15.91
N ASP A 278 -16.00 -9.87 -16.64
CA ASP A 278 -15.31 -11.16 -16.43
C ASP A 278 -14.73 -11.29 -15.02
N SER A 279 -14.59 -10.16 -14.36
CA SER A 279 -14.01 -9.99 -13.04
C SER A 279 -15.03 -9.50 -12.01
N GLY A 280 -16.33 -9.69 -12.26
CA GLY A 280 -17.36 -9.16 -11.36
C GLY A 280 -17.38 -7.63 -11.29
N GLY A 281 -16.83 -6.89 -12.27
CA GLY A 281 -16.78 -5.43 -12.27
C GLY A 281 -15.64 -4.83 -11.45
N GLY A 282 -14.59 -5.59 -11.13
CA GLY A 282 -13.47 -5.14 -10.28
C GLY A 282 -12.68 -3.98 -10.89
N ARG A 283 -12.60 -2.87 -10.13
CA ARG A 283 -11.73 -1.71 -10.41
C ARG A 283 -10.28 -2.00 -10.09
N VAL A 284 -10.05 -2.83 -9.07
CA VAL A 284 -8.75 -3.37 -8.69
C VAL A 284 -8.81 -4.88 -8.56
N GLN A 285 -7.67 -5.53 -8.76
CA GLN A 285 -7.54 -6.98 -8.66
C GLN A 285 -6.23 -7.31 -7.97
N VAL A 286 -6.21 -8.39 -7.20
CA VAL A 286 -5.01 -8.92 -6.55
C VAL A 286 -4.89 -10.39 -6.87
N TYR A 287 -3.80 -10.76 -7.56
CA TYR A 287 -3.48 -12.16 -7.82
C TYR A 287 -2.28 -12.60 -6.98
N LEU A 288 -2.36 -13.79 -6.44
CA LEU A 288 -1.32 -14.44 -5.66
C LEU A 288 -0.58 -15.44 -6.54
N GLY A 289 0.60 -15.05 -7.01
CA GLY A 289 1.52 -15.96 -7.69
C GLY A 289 2.34 -16.76 -6.69
N THR A 290 3.27 -17.57 -7.20
CA THR A 290 4.18 -18.38 -6.35
C THR A 290 5.32 -17.56 -5.75
N SER A 291 5.65 -16.40 -6.33
CA SER A 291 6.80 -15.55 -5.96
C SER A 291 6.52 -14.05 -6.12
N TYR A 292 5.27 -13.67 -6.34
CA TYR A 292 4.87 -12.29 -6.57
C TYR A 292 3.37 -12.09 -6.27
N PHE A 293 3.01 -10.85 -5.93
CA PHE A 293 1.65 -10.36 -6.09
C PHE A 293 1.47 -9.79 -7.50
N GLU A 294 0.26 -9.88 -8.06
CA GLU A 294 -0.18 -8.93 -9.08
C GLU A 294 -1.06 -7.87 -8.42
N VAL A 295 -0.64 -6.63 -8.60
CA VAL A 295 -1.36 -5.43 -8.16
C VAL A 295 -1.91 -4.77 -9.41
N GLU A 296 -3.22 -4.95 -9.63
CA GLU A 296 -3.85 -4.68 -10.91
C GLU A 296 -4.90 -3.58 -10.80
N VAL A 297 -5.05 -2.80 -11.87
CA VAL A 297 -6.08 -1.76 -12.00
C VAL A 297 -6.74 -1.87 -13.37
N ALA A 298 -8.06 -1.82 -13.41
CA ALA A 298 -8.82 -1.78 -14.65
C ALA A 298 -9.50 -0.42 -14.83
N SER A 299 -9.46 0.09 -16.07
CA SER A 299 -10.31 1.22 -16.48
C SER A 299 -11.73 0.76 -16.78
N PRO A 300 -12.72 1.65 -16.86
CA PRO A 300 -13.99 1.34 -17.49
C PRO A 300 -13.82 0.82 -18.92
N ILE A 301 -14.82 0.08 -19.40
CA ILE A 301 -14.95 -0.28 -20.81
C ILE A 301 -15.35 0.97 -21.59
N ALA A 302 -14.61 1.27 -22.62
CA ALA A 302 -14.89 2.41 -23.51
C ALA A 302 -15.18 1.92 -24.94
N ASP A 303 -16.15 2.54 -25.60
CA ASP A 303 -16.45 2.32 -27.01
C ASP A 303 -15.44 3.12 -27.85
N LEU A 304 -14.76 2.41 -28.74
CA LEU A 304 -13.72 2.93 -29.62
C LEU A 304 -14.23 2.93 -31.06
N ALA A 305 -14.44 4.11 -31.62
CA ALA A 305 -14.80 4.24 -33.02
C ALA A 305 -13.78 3.54 -33.93
N ALA A 306 -14.24 3.10 -35.12
CA ALA A 306 -13.37 2.53 -36.13
C ALA A 306 -12.29 3.52 -36.60
N SER A 307 -11.15 3.00 -37.07
CA SER A 307 -10.10 3.74 -37.76
C SER A 307 -9.49 4.88 -36.91
N GLY A 308 -9.05 4.57 -35.68
CA GLY A 308 -8.31 5.49 -34.82
C GLY A 308 -9.07 5.96 -33.57
N GLY A 309 -10.27 5.39 -33.27
CA GLY A 309 -10.96 5.63 -32.00
C GLY A 309 -10.04 5.29 -30.83
N GLN A 310 -9.98 6.17 -29.82
CA GLN A 310 -9.02 6.06 -28.73
C GLN A 310 -9.69 6.31 -27.38
N TYR A 311 -9.27 5.55 -26.36
CA TYR A 311 -9.55 5.82 -24.96
C TYR A 311 -8.25 5.90 -24.18
N SER A 312 -8.20 6.82 -23.21
CA SER A 312 -7.01 7.04 -22.38
C SER A 312 -7.34 6.94 -20.91
N PHE A 313 -6.45 6.28 -20.17
CA PHE A 313 -6.53 6.11 -18.72
C PHE A 313 -5.20 6.50 -18.08
N ARG A 314 -5.26 7.32 -17.04
CA ARG A 314 -4.09 7.84 -16.33
C ARG A 314 -3.99 7.26 -14.94
N GLN A 315 -2.77 6.95 -14.54
CA GLN A 315 -2.39 6.65 -13.17
C GLN A 315 -1.22 7.52 -12.74
N ASP A 316 -1.14 7.81 -11.46
CA ASP A 316 0.07 8.29 -10.82
C ASP A 316 0.56 7.21 -9.84
N TRP A 317 1.81 6.81 -9.98
CA TRP A 317 2.47 5.87 -9.08
C TRP A 317 3.34 6.63 -8.10
N TYR A 318 3.43 6.13 -6.89
CA TYR A 318 4.25 6.69 -5.84
C TYR A 318 5.00 5.59 -5.10
N ALA A 319 6.16 5.93 -4.59
CA ALA A 319 6.91 5.10 -3.66
C ALA A 319 7.27 5.93 -2.42
N THR A 320 7.23 5.31 -1.25
CA THR A 320 7.50 5.98 0.01
C THR A 320 7.97 5.01 1.07
N THR A 321 8.59 5.55 2.13
CA THR A 321 8.93 4.80 3.33
C THR A 321 7.74 4.84 4.29
N MET A 322 7.12 3.69 4.53
CA MET A 322 6.03 3.49 5.49
C MET A 322 5.78 2.00 5.73
N ASN A 323 5.06 1.68 6.80
CA ASN A 323 4.45 0.37 7.01
C ASN A 323 2.95 0.39 6.69
N GLY A 324 2.32 -0.80 6.72
CA GLY A 324 0.87 -0.90 6.66
C GLY A 324 0.22 -0.76 8.05
N PRO A 325 -1.13 -0.71 8.09
CA PRO A 325 -1.99 -0.55 6.92
C PRO A 325 -1.93 0.86 6.32
N ILE A 326 -2.12 0.96 5.00
CA ILE A 326 -2.33 2.26 4.35
C ILE A 326 -3.78 2.66 4.61
N LEU A 327 -3.98 3.77 5.33
CA LEU A 327 -5.34 4.23 5.72
C LEU A 327 -5.98 5.14 4.69
N ASP A 328 -5.20 5.96 4.01
CA ASP A 328 -5.64 6.80 2.89
C ASP A 328 -4.45 7.30 2.09
N VAL A 329 -4.70 7.75 0.87
CA VAL A 329 -3.68 8.23 -0.08
C VAL A 329 -4.18 9.46 -0.83
N ASN A 330 -3.30 10.45 -0.95
CA ASN A 330 -3.52 11.59 -1.84
C ASN A 330 -2.20 12.03 -2.50
N LYS A 331 -2.21 13.11 -3.27
CA LYS A 331 -1.01 13.58 -3.99
C LYS A 331 0.16 14.02 -3.10
N ALA A 332 -0.08 14.31 -1.83
CA ALA A 332 0.93 14.78 -0.87
C ALA A 332 1.62 13.62 -0.14
N GLY A 333 0.88 12.51 0.09
CA GLY A 333 1.39 11.36 0.81
C GLY A 333 0.34 10.29 1.09
N ALA A 334 0.72 9.32 1.91
CA ALA A 334 -0.11 8.24 2.41
C ALA A 334 -0.12 8.23 3.94
N ILE A 335 -1.22 7.79 4.53
CA ILE A 335 -1.44 7.79 5.97
C ILE A 335 -1.19 6.38 6.50
N GLU A 336 -0.21 6.23 7.40
CA GLU A 336 0.00 5.02 8.22
C GLU A 336 -0.75 5.14 9.55
N ARG A 337 -0.65 6.31 10.20
CA ARG A 337 -1.39 6.66 11.40
C ARG A 337 -1.91 8.09 11.30
N GLN A 338 -3.21 8.26 11.48
CA GLN A 338 -3.85 9.58 11.46
C GLN A 338 -3.35 10.47 12.60
N LEU A 339 -3.49 11.78 12.40
CA LEU A 339 -3.26 12.75 13.46
C LEU A 339 -4.20 12.47 14.63
N CYS A 340 -3.63 12.39 15.82
CA CYS A 340 -4.35 12.25 17.08
C CYS A 340 -3.64 13.00 18.20
N GLN A 341 -4.38 13.36 19.26
CA GLN A 341 -3.76 13.91 20.46
C GLN A 341 -3.47 12.79 21.45
N ASN A 342 -2.21 12.66 21.85
CA ASN A 342 -1.81 11.75 22.91
C ASN A 342 -2.36 12.25 24.25
N THR A 343 -3.24 11.51 24.89
CA THR A 343 -3.92 11.91 26.13
C THR A 343 -3.00 12.01 27.35
N GLN A 344 -1.82 11.38 27.30
CA GLN A 344 -0.84 11.39 28.41
C GLN A 344 0.13 12.56 28.30
N THR A 345 0.61 12.85 27.07
CA THR A 345 1.62 13.90 26.82
C THR A 345 1.01 15.22 26.37
N GLY A 346 -0.20 15.18 25.80
CA GLY A 346 -0.84 16.31 25.14
C GLY A 346 -0.29 16.58 23.73
N ASN A 347 0.72 15.85 23.28
CA ASN A 347 1.32 16.02 21.96
C ASN A 347 0.37 15.58 20.85
N ILE A 348 0.53 16.19 19.69
CA ILE A 348 -0.06 15.73 18.45
C ILE A 348 0.87 14.71 17.83
N GLU A 349 0.32 13.54 17.50
CA GLU A 349 1.04 12.41 16.91
C GLU A 349 0.43 11.99 15.58
N GLY A 350 1.26 11.46 14.68
CA GLY A 350 0.83 10.90 13.39
C GLY A 350 2.02 10.29 12.65
N THR A 351 1.77 9.38 11.69
CA THR A 351 2.83 8.74 10.89
C THR A 351 2.39 8.69 9.43
N PHE A 352 3.29 9.12 8.53
CA PHE A 352 2.97 9.33 7.13
C PHE A 352 4.11 8.89 6.21
N GLY A 353 3.74 8.32 5.07
CA GLY A 353 4.61 8.24 3.91
C GLY A 353 4.47 9.50 3.08
N VAL A 354 5.57 10.15 2.71
CA VAL A 354 5.56 11.36 1.88
C VAL A 354 6.04 11.06 0.47
N PHE A 355 5.57 11.83 -0.52
CA PHE A 355 5.90 11.59 -1.92
C PHE A 355 6.86 12.63 -2.51
N HIS A 356 7.23 13.65 -1.73
CA HIS A 356 8.00 14.79 -2.19
C HIS A 356 9.22 15.04 -1.29
N ILE A 357 10.30 15.52 -1.90
CA ILE A 357 11.35 16.23 -1.16
C ILE A 357 10.83 17.64 -0.89
N GLY A 358 10.94 18.10 0.33
CA GLY A 358 10.45 19.42 0.71
C GLY A 358 10.28 19.58 2.20
N THR A 359 9.21 20.23 2.61
CA THR A 359 8.87 20.42 4.02
C THR A 359 7.42 20.05 4.31
N ALA A 360 7.15 19.63 5.56
CA ALA A 360 5.81 19.48 6.09
C ALA A 360 5.64 20.32 7.35
N LYS A 361 4.42 20.83 7.59
CA LYS A 361 4.07 21.62 8.77
C LYS A 361 2.73 21.19 9.29
N LEU A 362 2.65 21.05 10.60
CA LEU A 362 1.38 20.91 11.30
C LEU A 362 0.73 22.29 11.42
N MET A 363 -0.57 22.40 11.10
CA MET A 363 -1.31 23.66 11.14
C MET A 363 -2.69 23.45 11.72
N THR A 364 -3.14 24.40 12.57
CA THR A 364 -4.54 24.47 12.97
C THR A 364 -5.26 25.54 12.17
N LYS A 365 -6.53 25.29 11.86
CA LYS A 365 -7.40 26.20 11.09
C LYS A 365 -8.73 26.40 11.79
N ASP A 366 -9.30 27.59 11.64
CA ASP A 366 -10.67 27.89 12.03
C ASP A 366 -11.69 27.36 11.01
N ALA A 367 -12.98 27.56 11.28
CA ALA A 367 -14.08 27.13 10.41
C ALA A 367 -14.11 27.87 9.05
N THR A 368 -13.37 28.96 8.90
CA THR A 368 -13.22 29.71 7.63
C THR A 368 -12.03 29.23 6.81
N GLY A 369 -11.19 28.34 7.39
CA GLY A 369 -9.93 27.86 6.81
C GLY A 369 -8.73 28.77 7.09
N SER A 370 -8.87 29.81 7.93
CA SER A 370 -7.78 30.68 8.33
C SER A 370 -6.84 29.96 9.29
N ILE A 371 -5.52 30.10 9.07
CA ILE A 371 -4.50 29.48 9.92
C ILE A 371 -4.47 30.19 11.28
N LEU A 372 -4.56 29.42 12.35
CA LEU A 372 -4.48 29.89 13.73
C LEU A 372 -3.09 29.68 14.33
N THR A 373 -2.56 28.45 14.23
CA THR A 373 -1.21 28.11 14.71
C THR A 373 -0.45 27.31 13.67
N VAL A 374 0.89 27.38 13.72
CA VAL A 374 1.80 26.63 12.86
C VAL A 374 2.84 25.96 13.75
N GLY A 375 2.96 24.65 13.62
CA GLY A 375 3.94 23.83 14.31
C GLY A 375 5.33 23.88 13.69
N THR A 376 6.14 22.92 14.07
CA THR A 376 7.51 22.77 13.60
C THR A 376 7.57 22.52 12.09
N THR A 377 8.63 23.00 11.44
CA THR A 377 8.90 22.65 10.03
C THR A 377 9.73 21.37 10.00
N HIS A 378 9.18 20.32 9.40
CA HIS A 378 9.86 19.04 9.19
C HIS A 378 10.41 18.98 7.76
N ASN A 379 11.69 18.66 7.60
CA ASN A 379 12.24 18.30 6.30
C ASN A 379 11.72 16.91 5.93
N ILE A 380 11.30 16.72 4.69
CA ILE A 380 10.70 15.47 4.23
C ILE A 380 11.38 14.95 2.95
N THR A 381 11.41 13.63 2.85
CA THR A 381 11.85 12.90 1.66
C THR A 381 11.10 11.57 1.58
N PRO A 382 10.77 11.06 0.37
CA PRO A 382 10.16 9.74 0.23
C PRO A 382 11.00 8.58 0.80
N LEU A 383 12.30 8.81 0.99
CA LEU A 383 13.24 7.83 1.54
C LEU A 383 13.11 7.62 3.04
N GLU A 384 12.40 8.52 3.74
CA GLU A 384 12.22 8.50 5.20
C GLU A 384 10.74 8.67 5.55
N LYS A 385 10.35 8.06 6.67
CA LYS A 385 9.02 8.20 7.25
C LYS A 385 8.85 9.58 7.88
N LEU A 386 7.71 10.22 7.69
CA LEU A 386 7.37 11.43 8.45
C LEU A 386 6.64 11.03 9.73
N GLU A 387 7.30 11.21 10.86
CA GLU A 387 6.72 11.02 12.18
C GLU A 387 6.47 12.37 12.83
N ILE A 388 5.22 12.65 13.20
CA ILE A 388 4.80 13.80 13.97
C ILE A 388 4.66 13.38 15.42
N ASN A 389 5.35 14.10 16.30
CA ASN A 389 5.20 14.01 17.75
C ASN A 389 5.63 15.35 18.35
N GLU A 390 4.73 16.32 18.36
CA GLU A 390 5.04 17.66 18.83
C GLU A 390 3.90 18.27 19.66
N SER A 391 4.28 19.16 20.60
CA SER A 391 3.33 20.00 21.32
C SER A 391 2.93 21.17 20.43
N LEU A 392 1.61 21.34 20.24
CA LEU A 392 1.05 22.48 19.51
C LEU A 392 -0.06 23.12 20.34
N GLU A 393 -0.09 24.46 20.38
CA GLU A 393 -1.21 25.18 20.95
C GLU A 393 -2.48 24.91 20.12
N LEU A 394 -3.54 24.47 20.79
CA LEU A 394 -4.84 24.19 20.18
C LEU A 394 -5.82 25.29 20.60
N PRO A 395 -6.03 26.33 19.76
CA PRO A 395 -6.98 27.42 20.07
C PRO A 395 -8.41 26.90 20.19
N ALA A 396 -9.20 27.53 21.04
CA ALA A 396 -10.59 27.14 21.28
C ALA A 396 -11.47 27.23 20.02
N GLU A 397 -11.15 28.13 19.10
CA GLU A 397 -11.81 28.32 17.81
C GLU A 397 -11.32 27.37 16.71
N MET A 398 -10.39 26.43 17.02
CA MET A 398 -9.88 25.45 16.07
C MET A 398 -11.01 24.54 15.56
N ALA A 399 -11.21 24.53 14.24
CA ALA A 399 -12.12 23.62 13.56
C ALA A 399 -11.39 22.34 13.07
N SER A 400 -10.14 22.47 12.62
CA SER A 400 -9.33 21.35 12.12
C SER A 400 -7.84 21.53 12.38
N ILE A 401 -7.12 20.41 12.37
CA ILE A 401 -5.68 20.33 12.35
C ILE A 401 -5.24 19.48 11.17
N GLU A 402 -4.20 19.90 10.47
CA GLU A 402 -3.72 19.22 9.28
C GLU A 402 -2.20 19.26 9.14
N ILE A 403 -1.64 18.26 8.41
CA ILE A 403 -0.24 18.24 8.01
C ILE A 403 -0.12 18.64 6.54
N VAL A 404 0.45 19.82 6.29
CA VAL A 404 0.56 20.42 4.95
C VAL A 404 1.97 20.21 4.41
N VAL A 405 2.06 19.73 3.17
CA VAL A 405 3.31 19.47 2.45
C VAL A 405 3.62 20.57 1.46
N TYR A 406 4.87 20.98 1.44
CA TYR A 406 5.47 21.89 0.46
C TYR A 406 6.59 21.14 -0.26
N ASP A 407 6.69 21.31 -1.57
CA ASP A 407 7.78 20.74 -2.36
C ASP A 407 9.11 21.47 -2.12
N TYR A 408 10.18 21.00 -2.76
CA TYR A 408 11.54 21.56 -2.60
C TYR A 408 11.64 23.03 -3.05
N ALA A 409 10.71 23.50 -3.88
CA ALA A 409 10.63 24.91 -4.31
C ALA A 409 9.79 25.77 -3.36
N GLY A 410 9.23 25.17 -2.29
CA GLY A 410 8.36 25.83 -1.33
C GLY A 410 6.92 26.02 -1.79
N LYS A 411 6.54 25.37 -2.89
CA LYS A 411 5.16 25.39 -3.38
C LYS A 411 4.33 24.37 -2.59
N GLU A 412 3.15 24.79 -2.15
CA GLU A 412 2.20 23.90 -1.48
C GLU A 412 1.73 22.80 -2.43
N VAL A 413 1.91 21.54 -1.98
CA VAL A 413 1.39 20.33 -2.63
C VAL A 413 -0.05 20.05 -2.17
N GLY A 414 -0.27 20.12 -0.86
CA GLY A 414 -1.55 19.88 -0.20
C GLY A 414 -1.39 19.28 1.17
N SER A 415 -2.50 18.95 1.82
CA SER A 415 -2.52 18.27 3.11
C SER A 415 -2.49 16.75 2.91
N ILE A 416 -1.65 16.03 3.70
CA ILE A 416 -1.68 14.56 3.73
C ILE A 416 -2.87 14.09 4.55
N ASN A 417 -3.06 14.68 5.73
CA ASN A 417 -4.12 14.34 6.68
C ASN A 417 -4.71 15.60 7.29
N SER A 418 -6.03 15.65 7.38
CA SER A 418 -6.77 16.71 8.07
C SER A 418 -7.81 16.05 8.96
N VAL A 419 -7.83 16.42 10.24
CA VAL A 419 -8.80 15.94 11.23
C VAL A 419 -9.49 17.11 11.92
N THR A 420 -10.77 16.96 12.23
CA THR A 420 -11.53 17.96 12.99
C THR A 420 -11.09 17.96 14.46
N SER A 421 -11.42 19.03 15.18
CA SER A 421 -11.18 19.10 16.63
C SER A 421 -11.85 17.95 17.40
N GLU A 422 -13.03 17.52 16.97
CA GLU A 422 -13.76 16.39 17.54
C GLU A 422 -13.04 15.06 17.25
N GLN A 423 -12.63 14.83 16.01
CA GLN A 423 -11.86 13.64 15.62
C GLN A 423 -10.51 13.55 16.33
N LEU A 424 -9.82 14.68 16.52
CA LEU A 424 -8.53 14.73 17.19
C LEU A 424 -8.58 14.20 18.63
N THR A 425 -9.67 14.47 19.35
CA THR A 425 -9.86 14.07 20.75
C THR A 425 -10.59 12.74 20.92
N SER A 426 -11.32 12.29 19.90
CA SER A 426 -12.07 11.02 19.92
C SER A 426 -11.22 9.81 19.58
N VAL A 427 -10.04 10.02 18.98
CA VAL A 427 -9.08 8.97 18.72
C VAL A 427 -8.27 8.73 20.00
N GLU A 428 -8.77 7.89 20.91
CA GLU A 428 -7.84 7.11 21.71
C GLU A 428 -6.82 6.54 20.73
N ALA A 429 -5.53 6.76 21.03
CA ALA A 429 -4.44 6.29 20.18
C ALA A 429 -4.61 4.78 19.92
N LYS A 430 -5.43 4.43 18.94
CA LYS A 430 -5.32 3.15 18.25
C LYS A 430 -4.01 3.30 17.48
N THR A 431 -2.91 3.08 18.23
CA THR A 431 -1.61 2.81 17.63
C THR A 431 -1.85 1.91 16.44
N GLY A 432 -1.35 2.30 15.28
CA GLY A 432 -1.33 1.46 14.07
C GLY A 432 -0.36 0.28 14.14
N THR A 433 -0.33 -0.39 15.30
CA THR A 433 -0.21 -1.83 15.33
C THR A 433 -1.51 -2.32 14.72
N LEU A 434 -1.48 -3.15 13.69
CA LEU A 434 -2.60 -4.04 13.31
C LEU A 434 -3.46 -4.20 14.55
N PRO A 435 -4.78 -3.81 14.56
CA PRO A 435 -5.59 -3.97 15.75
C PRO A 435 -5.22 -5.34 16.24
N GLU A 436 -4.69 -5.46 17.47
CA GLU A 436 -4.36 -6.81 17.96
C GLU A 436 -5.64 -7.57 17.73
N ASP A 437 -5.68 -8.36 16.65
CA ASP A 437 -6.85 -9.14 16.21
C ASP A 437 -7.42 -9.90 17.39
N LEU A 438 -6.72 -9.72 18.52
CA LEU A 438 -6.89 -10.42 19.74
C LEU A 438 -6.15 -9.71 20.88
N THR A 439 -6.86 -9.30 21.89
CA THR A 439 -6.30 -8.76 23.13
C THR A 439 -6.39 -9.84 24.21
N LEU A 440 -5.26 -10.31 24.73
CA LEU A 440 -5.21 -11.14 25.93
C LEU A 440 -4.89 -10.25 27.14
N LEU A 441 -5.83 -10.11 28.05
CA LEU A 441 -5.65 -9.33 29.29
C LEU A 441 -4.96 -10.14 30.38
N GLN A 442 -4.35 -9.44 31.35
CA GLN A 442 -3.83 -10.10 32.55
C GLN A 442 -4.99 -10.80 33.29
N ASN A 443 -4.79 -12.08 33.68
CA ASN A 443 -5.79 -12.81 34.42
C ASN A 443 -6.12 -12.15 35.76
N TYR A 444 -7.38 -12.25 36.16
CA TYR A 444 -7.85 -11.68 37.42
C TYR A 444 -8.68 -12.73 38.22
N PRO A 445 -8.40 -12.88 39.53
CA PRO A 445 -7.29 -12.30 40.29
C PRO A 445 -5.91 -12.87 39.87
N ASN A 446 -4.82 -12.10 40.11
CA ASN A 446 -3.44 -12.53 39.99
C ASN A 446 -2.58 -11.78 41.02
N PRO A 447 -2.01 -12.44 42.06
CA PRO A 447 -2.07 -13.89 42.32
C PRO A 447 -3.49 -14.40 42.60
N PHE A 448 -3.75 -15.70 42.37
CA PHE A 448 -5.05 -16.35 42.54
C PHE A 448 -5.02 -17.60 43.41
N ASN A 449 -6.20 -17.96 44.00
CA ASN A 449 -6.40 -19.14 44.85
C ASN A 449 -7.86 -19.63 44.80
N PRO A 450 -8.20 -20.83 44.33
CA PRO A 450 -7.45 -21.59 43.33
C PRO A 450 -7.88 -21.23 41.90
N THR A 451 -8.79 -20.27 41.72
CA THR A 451 -9.41 -19.94 40.45
C THR A 451 -9.00 -18.56 39.94
N THR A 452 -8.88 -18.43 38.63
CA THR A 452 -8.67 -17.15 37.97
C THR A 452 -9.40 -17.12 36.63
N THR A 453 -9.80 -15.94 36.21
CA THR A 453 -10.43 -15.69 34.89
C THR A 453 -9.39 -15.16 33.92
N ILE A 454 -9.29 -15.79 32.76
CA ILE A 454 -8.53 -15.35 31.61
C ILE A 454 -9.51 -14.68 30.68
N GLN A 455 -9.26 -13.42 30.39
CA GLN A 455 -10.10 -12.60 29.54
C GLN A 455 -9.37 -12.23 28.26
N PHE A 456 -10.03 -12.38 27.12
CA PHE A 456 -9.52 -11.96 25.81
C PHE A 456 -10.65 -11.39 24.98
N ASP A 457 -10.29 -10.55 24.04
CA ASP A 457 -11.21 -9.91 23.10
C ASP A 457 -10.78 -10.23 21.67
N LEU A 458 -11.75 -10.52 20.81
CA LEU A 458 -11.57 -10.80 19.39
C LEU A 458 -12.32 -9.75 18.58
N ASN A 459 -11.67 -9.15 17.60
CA ASN A 459 -12.35 -8.24 16.68
C ASN A 459 -13.13 -8.97 15.57
N ARG A 460 -12.87 -10.26 15.35
CA ARG A 460 -13.58 -11.16 14.43
C ARG A 460 -13.60 -12.60 14.92
N SER A 461 -14.47 -13.40 14.32
CA SER A 461 -14.51 -14.84 14.64
C SER A 461 -13.20 -15.54 14.27
N LYS A 462 -12.60 -16.26 15.25
CA LYS A 462 -11.33 -16.98 15.09
C LYS A 462 -11.30 -18.29 15.87
N HIS A 463 -10.48 -19.22 15.36
CA HIS A 463 -10.09 -20.38 16.14
C HIS A 463 -9.03 -19.99 17.17
N VAL A 464 -9.32 -20.23 18.45
CA VAL A 464 -8.46 -19.84 19.58
C VAL A 464 -8.14 -21.05 20.45
N GLN A 465 -6.86 -21.24 20.74
CA GLN A 465 -6.37 -22.16 21.77
C GLN A 465 -5.90 -21.37 22.99
N ILE A 466 -6.38 -21.74 24.17
CA ILE A 466 -5.89 -21.23 25.47
C ILE A 466 -5.15 -22.37 26.18
N LEU A 467 -3.84 -22.21 26.32
CA LEU A 467 -2.92 -23.22 26.77
C LEU A 467 -2.24 -22.78 28.09
N ILE A 468 -2.17 -23.66 29.10
CA ILE A 468 -1.43 -23.40 30.34
C ILE A 468 -0.16 -24.23 30.36
N PHE A 469 0.98 -23.57 30.62
CA PHE A 469 2.30 -24.16 30.73
C PHE A 469 2.89 -23.95 32.14
N ASN A 470 3.75 -24.84 32.58
CA ASN A 470 4.59 -24.62 33.75
C ASN A 470 5.89 -23.91 33.39
N THR A 471 6.74 -23.60 34.37
CA THR A 471 8.02 -22.89 34.19
C THR A 471 9.06 -23.65 33.36
N THR A 472 8.88 -24.96 33.16
CA THR A 472 9.73 -25.80 32.31
C THR A 472 9.20 -25.95 30.89
N GLY A 473 8.11 -25.20 30.51
CA GLY A 473 7.50 -25.25 29.19
C GLY A 473 6.62 -26.49 28.93
N GLN A 474 6.32 -27.27 29.94
CA GLN A 474 5.43 -28.45 29.79
C GLN A 474 3.97 -28.01 29.81
N LEU A 475 3.17 -28.55 28.89
CA LEU A 475 1.73 -28.28 28.81
C LEU A 475 1.00 -28.87 30.02
N VAL A 476 0.40 -28.02 30.82
CA VAL A 476 -0.38 -28.37 32.03
C VAL A 476 -1.84 -28.63 31.67
N ARG A 477 -2.47 -27.76 30.88
CA ARG A 477 -3.88 -27.87 30.49
C ARG A 477 -4.19 -27.08 29.22
N ILE A 478 -5.14 -27.57 28.43
CA ILE A 478 -5.82 -26.85 27.40
C ILE A 478 -7.15 -26.37 27.98
N LEU A 479 -7.36 -25.08 28.07
CA LEU A 479 -8.60 -24.47 28.59
C LEU A 479 -9.65 -24.29 27.52
N ALA A 480 -9.20 -24.00 26.31
CA ALA A 480 -10.05 -23.87 25.14
C ALA A 480 -9.30 -24.28 23.86
N ASP A 481 -10.03 -24.80 22.89
CA ASP A 481 -9.56 -25.15 21.55
C ASP A 481 -10.79 -25.13 20.62
N ASN A 482 -11.32 -23.94 20.33
CA ASN A 482 -12.60 -23.74 19.65
C ASN A 482 -12.62 -22.46 18.80
N ASN A 483 -13.61 -22.36 17.91
CA ASN A 483 -13.96 -21.11 17.27
C ASN A 483 -14.73 -20.21 18.23
N PHE A 484 -14.31 -18.96 18.36
CA PHE A 484 -14.98 -17.92 19.11
C PHE A 484 -15.45 -16.82 18.16
N SER A 485 -16.63 -16.25 18.43
CA SER A 485 -17.14 -15.08 17.70
C SER A 485 -16.34 -13.83 18.03
N ALA A 486 -16.52 -12.74 17.26
CA ALA A 486 -16.06 -11.43 17.68
C ALA A 486 -16.64 -11.03 19.04
N GLY A 487 -15.85 -10.26 19.84
CA GLY A 487 -16.24 -9.75 21.15
C GLY A 487 -15.42 -10.33 22.32
N GLU A 488 -15.81 -9.91 23.53
CA GLU A 488 -15.16 -10.27 24.79
C GLU A 488 -15.48 -11.72 25.19
N HIS A 489 -14.44 -12.47 25.58
CA HIS A 489 -14.54 -13.85 26.06
C HIS A 489 -13.84 -14.02 27.40
N ARG A 490 -14.41 -14.86 28.25
CA ARG A 490 -13.90 -15.18 29.59
C ARG A 490 -13.83 -16.67 29.80
N ILE A 491 -12.66 -17.17 30.22
CA ILE A 491 -12.41 -18.60 30.49
C ILE A 491 -11.84 -18.72 31.90
N LEU A 492 -12.43 -19.61 32.68
CA LEU A 492 -12.00 -19.88 34.05
C LEU A 492 -10.93 -20.97 34.07
N TRP A 493 -9.82 -20.75 34.78
CA TRP A 493 -8.89 -21.80 35.19
C TRP A 493 -9.00 -22.09 36.70
N ASP A 494 -9.24 -23.35 37.05
CA ASP A 494 -9.45 -23.84 38.42
C ASP A 494 -8.19 -24.36 39.09
N GLY A 495 -7.01 -24.05 38.54
CA GLY A 495 -5.72 -24.49 39.06
C GLY A 495 -5.48 -26.01 38.97
N LYS A 496 -6.11 -26.69 37.99
CA LYS A 496 -5.93 -28.14 37.76
C LYS A 496 -5.26 -28.41 36.41
N ASN A 497 -4.57 -29.56 36.33
CA ASN A 497 -4.00 -30.08 35.12
C ASN A 497 -5.03 -30.83 34.24
N ARG A 498 -4.58 -31.37 33.08
CA ARG A 498 -5.41 -32.16 32.16
C ARG A 498 -6.04 -33.43 32.78
N ASN A 499 -5.45 -33.96 33.85
CA ASN A 499 -5.95 -35.11 34.56
C ASN A 499 -6.84 -34.75 35.77
N ASN A 500 -7.25 -33.47 35.87
CA ASN A 500 -8.10 -32.93 36.94
C ASN A 500 -7.45 -32.89 38.33
N PHE A 501 -6.14 -33.07 38.44
CA PHE A 501 -5.40 -32.93 39.69
C PHE A 501 -4.97 -31.47 39.91
N LYS A 502 -5.07 -30.97 41.14
CA LYS A 502 -4.59 -29.66 41.54
C LYS A 502 -3.08 -29.54 41.32
N VAL A 503 -2.66 -28.48 40.65
CA VAL A 503 -1.24 -28.19 40.41
C VAL A 503 -0.63 -27.47 41.62
N PRO A 504 0.70 -27.55 41.86
CA PRO A 504 1.40 -26.86 42.97
C PRO A 504 1.23 -25.33 42.88
N SER A 505 1.39 -24.64 44.04
CA SER A 505 1.60 -23.18 44.03
C SER A 505 2.85 -22.84 43.24
N GLY A 506 2.79 -21.76 42.45
CA GLY A 506 3.92 -21.40 41.61
C GLY A 506 3.52 -20.49 40.44
N ILE A 507 4.49 -20.28 39.55
CA ILE A 507 4.32 -19.53 38.32
C ILE A 507 3.89 -20.47 37.21
N TYR A 508 2.90 -20.03 36.44
CA TYR A 508 2.41 -20.65 35.24
C TYR A 508 2.36 -19.59 34.11
N TYR A 509 2.28 -20.04 32.87
CA TYR A 509 2.14 -19.21 31.72
C TYR A 509 0.87 -19.60 30.99
N CYS A 510 0.02 -18.62 30.69
CA CYS A 510 -1.13 -18.82 29.83
C CYS A 510 -0.79 -18.24 28.43
N THR A 511 -0.81 -19.12 27.45
CA THR A 511 -0.62 -18.74 26.06
C THR A 511 -1.95 -18.84 25.34
N LEU A 512 -2.37 -17.71 24.78
CA LEU A 512 -3.42 -17.66 23.77
C LEU A 512 -2.75 -17.80 22.43
N LYS A 513 -3.22 -18.75 21.63
CA LYS A 513 -2.70 -19.05 20.30
C LYS A 513 -3.84 -19.10 19.30
N THR A 514 -3.66 -18.43 18.17
CA THR A 514 -4.44 -18.60 16.95
C THR A 514 -3.54 -19.14 15.85
N GLU A 515 -4.05 -19.28 14.64
CA GLU A 515 -3.26 -19.77 13.52
C GLU A 515 -2.01 -18.89 13.26
N ASN A 516 -2.13 -17.56 13.44
CA ASN A 516 -1.08 -16.59 13.06
C ASN A 516 -0.61 -15.69 14.22
N TYR A 517 -1.06 -15.96 15.46
CA TYR A 517 -0.72 -15.09 16.59
C TYR A 517 -0.61 -15.90 17.88
N PHE A 518 0.32 -15.52 18.74
CA PHE A 518 0.36 -16.02 20.12
C PHE A 518 0.74 -14.89 21.08
N LYS A 519 0.07 -14.87 22.23
CA LYS A 519 0.41 -13.98 23.34
C LYS A 519 0.44 -14.76 24.64
N THR A 520 1.42 -14.48 25.49
CA THR A 520 1.61 -15.20 26.76
C THR A 520 1.56 -14.22 27.93
N ILE A 521 0.80 -14.56 28.96
CA ILE A 521 0.75 -13.85 30.23
C ILE A 521 1.23 -14.76 31.37
N LYS A 522 1.74 -14.13 32.42
CA LYS A 522 2.22 -14.80 33.63
C LYS A 522 1.09 -14.95 34.67
N LEU A 523 0.87 -16.13 35.14
CA LEU A 523 -0.10 -16.50 36.20
C LEU A 523 0.64 -16.84 37.49
N VAL A 524 0.16 -16.40 38.65
CA VAL A 524 0.74 -16.72 39.94
C VAL A 524 -0.33 -17.41 40.81
N LEU A 525 -0.18 -18.73 41.02
CA LEU A 525 -1.07 -19.53 41.86
C LEU A 525 -0.52 -19.58 43.28
N LEU A 526 -1.32 -19.16 44.25
CA LEU A 526 -1.09 -19.30 45.67
C LEU A 526 -2.09 -20.31 46.26
N LYS A 527 -1.65 -21.13 47.19
CA LYS A 527 -2.55 -22.00 48.00
C LYS A 527 -2.72 -21.44 49.37
#